data_2f71fd240635b6e0e1d7ab381fb04432
#
_entry.id   2f71fd240635b6e0e1d7ab381fb04432
#
_cell.length_a   1.000
_cell.length_b   1.000
_cell.length_c   1.000
_cell.angle_alpha   90.00
_cell.angle_beta   90.00
_cell.angle_gamma   90.00
#
_symmetry.space_group_name_H-M   'P 1'
#
loop_
_entity.id
_entity.type
_entity.pdbx_description
1 polymer ?
#
loop_
_entity_poly.entity_id
_entity_poly.type
_entity_poly.pdbx_seq_one_letter_code
_entity_poly.pdbx_strand_id
1 'polypeptide(L)'
;KDWEFQSGREFSQNELQSGKSVCIIGETVHKELFGAQDPIGKNIRLEKFSCKVIGLLHAKGAAAFGMDQDDLIVCPLKMFQRRLSGNRDIARIMVSVSDEISTTEVQEEIKLLFRERRHIKIGDKDDFYIRDMKDIIDTLSSTTEMLTLLLGAVAAISLLVGGIGIMNIMLVSVTERTREIGIRLAIGA
;
A
#
# COMPACT_ATOMS: atom_id res chain seq x y z
N LYS A 1 -8.70 11.31 -7.66
CA LYS A 1 -7.82 11.54 -6.49
C LYS A 1 -7.66 13.05 -6.37
N ASP A 2 -8.12 13.61 -5.27
CA ASP A 2 -7.93 15.02 -4.97
C ASP A 2 -6.47 15.21 -4.54
N TRP A 3 -5.66 15.66 -5.48
CA TRP A 3 -4.31 16.09 -5.23
C TRP A 3 -4.30 17.60 -5.03
N GLU A 4 -3.96 18.03 -3.83
CA GLU A 4 -3.77 19.44 -3.54
C GLU A 4 -2.41 19.92 -4.07
N PHE A 5 -2.38 21.13 -4.60
CA PHE A 5 -1.16 21.75 -5.08
C PHE A 5 -0.51 22.57 -3.97
N GLN A 6 0.76 22.33 -3.73
CA GLN A 6 1.58 23.16 -2.87
C GLN A 6 1.98 24.45 -3.59
N SER A 7 2.33 24.33 -4.88
CA SER A 7 2.64 25.48 -5.73
C SER A 7 2.41 25.15 -7.21
N GLY A 8 2.29 26.19 -8.04
CA GLY A 8 2.09 26.05 -9.48
C GLY A 8 0.61 25.92 -9.86
N ARG A 9 0.32 25.14 -10.90
CA ARG A 9 -1.02 25.01 -11.49
C ARG A 9 -1.25 23.63 -12.12
N GLU A 10 -2.50 23.34 -12.38
CA GLU A 10 -2.92 22.18 -13.17
C GLU A 10 -2.60 22.31 -14.67
N PHE A 11 -2.74 21.21 -15.39
CA PHE A 11 -2.64 21.19 -16.85
C PHE A 11 -3.79 21.96 -17.49
N SER A 12 -3.49 22.83 -18.41
CA SER A 12 -4.52 23.44 -19.25
C SER A 12 -5.08 22.43 -20.26
N GLN A 13 -6.30 22.63 -20.72
CA GLN A 13 -6.95 21.79 -21.74
C GLN A 13 -6.08 21.67 -23.02
N ASN A 14 -5.46 22.77 -23.41
CA ASN A 14 -4.56 22.79 -24.57
C ASN A 14 -3.32 21.93 -24.35
N GLU A 15 -2.73 21.94 -23.15
CA GLU A 15 -1.56 21.11 -22.79
C GLU A 15 -1.89 19.62 -22.77
N LEU A 16 -3.08 19.26 -22.28
CA LEU A 16 -3.59 17.90 -22.32
C LEU A 16 -3.84 17.40 -23.76
N GLN A 17 -4.49 18.23 -24.57
CA GLN A 17 -4.84 17.86 -25.94
C GLN A 17 -3.65 17.83 -26.89
N SER A 18 -2.72 18.76 -26.76
CA SER A 18 -1.52 18.84 -27.59
C SER A 18 -0.42 17.86 -27.16
N GLY A 19 -0.46 17.39 -25.91
CA GLY A 19 0.62 16.59 -25.33
C GLY A 19 1.89 17.39 -25.19
N LYS A 20 1.79 18.63 -24.66
CA LYS A 20 2.93 19.50 -24.40
C LYS A 20 3.85 18.89 -23.35
N SER A 21 5.16 19.13 -23.46
CA SER A 21 6.17 18.61 -22.53
C SER A 21 6.18 19.40 -21.22
N VAL A 22 5.14 19.21 -20.43
CA VAL A 22 4.97 19.78 -19.09
C VAL A 22 4.70 18.65 -18.08
N CYS A 23 5.11 18.85 -16.84
CA CYS A 23 4.90 17.87 -15.78
C CYS A 23 4.58 18.52 -14.44
N ILE A 24 3.94 17.75 -13.60
CA ILE A 24 3.68 18.05 -12.20
C ILE A 24 4.44 16.99 -11.41
N ILE A 25 5.13 17.39 -10.35
CA ILE A 25 5.98 16.51 -9.54
C ILE A 25 5.45 16.38 -8.11
N GLY A 26 5.73 15.25 -7.49
CA GLY A 26 5.49 15.03 -6.06
C GLY A 26 6.66 15.55 -5.21
N GLU A 27 6.45 15.59 -3.91
CA GLU A 27 7.38 16.18 -2.94
C GLU A 27 8.71 15.42 -2.84
N THR A 28 8.70 14.10 -2.97
CA THR A 28 9.94 13.30 -2.95
C THR A 28 10.83 13.62 -4.15
N VAL A 29 10.24 13.68 -5.34
CA VAL A 29 10.95 14.10 -6.56
C VAL A 29 11.49 15.54 -6.44
N HIS A 30 10.73 16.44 -5.83
CA HIS A 30 11.17 17.81 -5.56
C HIS A 30 12.41 17.83 -4.67
N LYS A 31 12.37 17.13 -3.54
CA LYS A 31 13.49 17.05 -2.58
C LYS A 31 14.76 16.47 -3.20
N GLU A 32 14.62 15.39 -3.96
CA GLU A 32 15.75 14.71 -4.58
C GLU A 32 16.41 15.51 -5.70
N LEU A 33 15.61 16.17 -6.55
CA LEU A 33 16.14 16.88 -7.73
C LEU A 33 16.46 18.35 -7.48
N PHE A 34 15.75 19.02 -6.59
CA PHE A 34 15.83 20.47 -6.40
C PHE A 34 16.20 20.88 -4.96
N GLY A 35 16.09 19.98 -3.99
CA GLY A 35 16.31 20.28 -2.58
C GLY A 35 15.36 21.37 -2.07
N ALA A 36 15.89 22.52 -1.68
CA ALA A 36 15.11 23.67 -1.22
C ALA A 36 14.76 24.68 -2.32
N GLN A 37 15.15 24.43 -3.58
CA GLN A 37 14.92 25.37 -4.66
C GLN A 37 13.53 25.23 -5.26
N ASP A 38 12.89 26.34 -5.65
CA ASP A 38 11.61 26.31 -6.36
C ASP A 38 11.73 25.53 -7.69
N PRO A 39 10.97 24.45 -7.89
CA PRO A 39 11.00 23.65 -9.10
C PRO A 39 10.17 24.25 -10.25
N ILE A 40 9.27 25.20 -9.97
CA ILE A 40 8.32 25.73 -10.96
C ILE A 40 9.09 26.45 -12.09
N GLY A 41 8.74 26.07 -13.31
CA GLY A 41 9.35 26.65 -14.51
C GLY A 41 10.69 26.05 -14.93
N LYS A 42 11.31 25.21 -14.07
CA LYS A 42 12.55 24.49 -14.41
C LYS A 42 12.24 23.25 -15.26
N ASN A 43 13.26 22.78 -15.97
CA ASN A 43 13.17 21.58 -16.78
C ASN A 43 13.80 20.40 -16.05
N ILE A 44 13.10 19.27 -16.03
CA ILE A 44 13.64 17.98 -15.59
C ILE A 44 13.81 17.06 -16.80
N ARG A 45 14.85 16.24 -16.76
CA ARG A 45 15.14 15.26 -17.81
C ARG A 45 14.68 13.88 -17.33
N LEU A 46 13.77 13.30 -18.10
CA LEU A 46 13.27 11.94 -17.91
C LEU A 46 13.85 11.07 -19.01
N GLU A 47 14.78 10.20 -18.69
CA GLU A 47 15.48 9.31 -19.64
C GLU A 47 15.71 9.89 -21.05
N LYS A 48 14.67 9.91 -21.88
CA LYS A 48 14.71 10.25 -23.31
C LYS A 48 14.21 11.65 -23.67
N PHE A 49 13.57 12.35 -22.73
CA PHE A 49 13.00 13.67 -23.01
C PHE A 49 13.06 14.59 -21.78
N SER A 50 12.85 15.90 -22.03
CA SER A 50 12.73 16.88 -20.95
C SER A 50 11.31 17.40 -20.86
N CYS A 51 10.85 17.65 -19.64
CA CYS A 51 9.59 18.33 -19.38
C CYS A 51 9.78 19.52 -18.43
N LYS A 52 8.96 20.54 -18.62
CA LYS A 52 8.96 21.74 -17.78
C LYS A 52 8.01 21.51 -16.60
N VAL A 53 8.50 21.70 -15.38
CA VAL A 53 7.70 21.61 -14.17
C VAL A 53 6.74 22.80 -14.11
N ILE A 54 5.44 22.51 -13.95
CA ILE A 54 4.39 23.52 -13.88
C ILE A 54 3.61 23.46 -12.55
N GLY A 55 3.79 22.39 -11.78
CA GLY A 55 3.10 22.21 -10.48
C GLY A 55 3.89 21.27 -9.57
N LEU A 56 3.78 21.53 -8.27
CA LEU A 56 4.26 20.71 -7.19
C LEU A 56 3.06 20.27 -6.35
N LEU A 57 2.94 18.98 -6.11
CA LEU A 57 1.85 18.40 -5.31
C LEU A 57 2.19 18.49 -3.83
N HIS A 58 1.16 18.66 -3.01
CA HIS A 58 1.30 18.58 -1.56
C HIS A 58 1.66 17.16 -1.13
N ALA A 59 2.60 17.04 -0.19
CA ALA A 59 3.03 15.74 0.32
C ALA A 59 1.87 14.98 0.98
N LYS A 60 1.68 13.71 0.60
CA LYS A 60 0.74 12.77 1.22
C LYS A 60 1.42 11.75 2.13
N GLY A 61 2.74 11.60 1.98
CA GLY A 61 3.54 10.66 2.73
C GLY A 61 3.40 9.22 2.24
N ALA A 62 3.84 8.28 3.08
CA ALA A 62 3.80 6.86 2.73
C ALA A 62 2.36 6.33 2.74
N ALA A 63 2.02 5.58 1.69
CA ALA A 63 0.79 4.80 1.62
C ALA A 63 0.87 3.56 2.52
N ALA A 64 -0.26 2.87 2.68
CA ALA A 64 -0.29 1.51 3.20
C ALA A 64 0.79 0.67 2.48
N PHE A 65 1.56 -0.13 3.24
CA PHE A 65 2.70 -0.94 2.77
C PHE A 65 4.01 -0.19 2.46
N GLY A 66 4.20 1.02 2.97
CA GLY A 66 5.46 1.75 2.84
C GLY A 66 5.77 2.27 1.44
N MET A 67 4.82 2.22 0.52
CA MET A 67 4.98 2.84 -0.80
C MET A 67 4.91 4.36 -0.66
N ASP A 68 5.96 5.05 -1.11
CA ASP A 68 5.97 6.50 -1.17
C ASP A 68 4.97 6.98 -2.23
N GLN A 69 3.96 7.76 -1.80
CA GLN A 69 2.99 8.35 -2.71
C GLN A 69 3.50 9.62 -3.37
N ASP A 70 4.58 10.19 -2.85
CA ASP A 70 5.13 11.47 -3.28
C ASP A 70 6.27 11.30 -4.30
N ASP A 71 6.74 10.06 -4.52
CA ASP A 71 7.68 9.71 -5.58
C ASP A 71 6.94 9.47 -6.91
N LEU A 72 6.44 10.55 -7.50
CA LEU A 72 5.71 10.48 -8.75
C LEU A 72 5.90 11.71 -9.63
N ILE A 73 5.77 11.50 -10.94
CA ILE A 73 5.72 12.55 -11.95
C ILE A 73 4.45 12.34 -12.78
N VAL A 74 3.61 13.36 -12.81
CA VAL A 74 2.38 13.38 -13.63
C VAL A 74 2.64 14.16 -14.90
N CYS A 75 2.24 13.61 -16.03
CA CYS A 75 2.36 14.25 -17.32
C CYS A 75 1.14 14.00 -18.21
N PRO A 76 0.89 14.84 -19.24
CA PRO A 76 -0.19 14.63 -20.18
C PRO A 76 -0.10 13.25 -20.86
N LEU A 77 -1.18 12.49 -20.91
CA LEU A 77 -1.20 11.15 -21.49
C LEU A 77 -0.65 11.11 -22.92
N LYS A 78 -1.00 12.08 -23.76
CA LYS A 78 -0.49 12.13 -25.14
C LYS A 78 1.02 12.34 -25.21
N MET A 79 1.60 13.08 -24.24
CA MET A 79 3.05 13.24 -24.13
C MET A 79 3.70 11.91 -23.74
N PHE A 80 3.17 11.24 -22.72
CA PHE A 80 3.65 9.94 -22.26
C PHE A 80 3.65 8.91 -23.42
N GLN A 81 2.52 8.78 -24.11
CA GLN A 81 2.38 7.84 -25.22
C GLN A 81 3.36 8.09 -26.37
N ARG A 82 3.59 9.37 -26.73
CA ARG A 82 4.47 9.73 -27.85
C ARG A 82 5.95 9.62 -27.52
N ARG A 83 6.35 9.91 -26.29
CA ARG A 83 7.77 10.13 -25.94
C ARG A 83 8.37 9.08 -25.02
N LEU A 84 7.57 8.46 -24.17
CA LEU A 84 7.99 7.42 -23.24
C LEU A 84 7.57 6.03 -23.71
N SER A 85 6.29 5.79 -23.81
CA SER A 85 5.76 4.46 -24.10
C SER A 85 5.97 4.04 -25.56
N GLY A 86 5.94 5.00 -26.51
CA GLY A 86 6.01 4.71 -27.93
C GLY A 86 4.76 3.99 -28.50
N ASN A 87 3.80 3.65 -27.64
CA ASN A 87 2.53 3.04 -27.99
C ASN A 87 1.35 3.83 -27.39
N ARG A 88 0.14 3.45 -27.76
CA ARG A 88 -1.09 4.07 -27.23
C ARG A 88 -1.77 3.22 -26.15
N ASP A 89 -1.08 2.21 -25.67
CA ASP A 89 -1.64 1.30 -24.69
C ASP A 89 -1.80 1.97 -23.33
N ILE A 90 -2.84 1.60 -22.63
CA ILE A 90 -3.12 2.04 -21.28
C ILE A 90 -2.87 0.85 -20.35
N ALA A 91 -1.85 0.96 -19.53
CA ALA A 91 -1.46 -0.12 -18.63
C ALA A 91 -2.46 -0.31 -17.47
N ARG A 92 -3.09 0.79 -17.01
CA ARG A 92 -4.03 0.75 -15.88
C ARG A 92 -5.06 1.85 -15.97
N ILE A 93 -6.30 1.50 -15.64
CA ILE A 93 -7.39 2.46 -15.42
C ILE A 93 -7.84 2.28 -13.98
N MET A 94 -7.94 3.38 -13.24
CA MET A 94 -8.49 3.39 -11.89
C MET A 94 -9.86 4.05 -11.93
N VAL A 95 -10.85 3.37 -11.37
CA VAL A 95 -12.23 3.83 -11.30
C VAL A 95 -12.62 3.96 -9.83
N SER A 96 -13.25 5.05 -9.48
CA SER A 96 -13.87 5.24 -8.16
C SER A 96 -15.35 4.93 -8.29
N VAL A 97 -15.85 4.10 -7.40
CA VAL A 97 -17.25 3.70 -7.31
C VAL A 97 -17.89 4.50 -6.18
N SER A 98 -19.14 4.94 -6.35
CA SER A 98 -19.91 5.56 -5.27
C SER A 98 -20.25 4.52 -4.21
N ASP A 99 -20.30 4.94 -2.94
CA ASP A 99 -20.60 4.06 -1.80
C ASP A 99 -21.99 3.41 -1.87
N GLU A 100 -22.88 3.94 -2.71
CA GLU A 100 -24.25 3.44 -2.90
C GLU A 100 -24.33 2.21 -3.82
N ILE A 101 -23.26 1.90 -4.57
CA ILE A 101 -23.25 0.85 -5.60
C ILE A 101 -22.28 -0.25 -5.20
N SER A 102 -22.69 -1.50 -5.40
CA SER A 102 -21.82 -2.66 -5.16
C SER A 102 -20.63 -2.68 -6.13
N THR A 103 -19.43 -2.75 -5.58
CA THR A 103 -18.20 -2.89 -6.40
C THR A 103 -18.24 -4.13 -7.29
N THR A 104 -18.90 -5.20 -6.86
CA THR A 104 -19.05 -6.44 -7.62
C THR A 104 -19.91 -6.23 -8.87
N GLU A 105 -21.01 -5.49 -8.76
CA GLU A 105 -21.86 -5.15 -9.92
C GLU A 105 -21.08 -4.31 -10.94
N VAL A 106 -20.37 -3.29 -10.47
CA VAL A 106 -19.55 -2.44 -11.33
C VAL A 106 -18.42 -3.24 -12.01
N GLN A 107 -17.81 -4.22 -11.32
CA GLN A 107 -16.82 -5.11 -11.94
C GLN A 107 -17.39 -5.91 -13.10
N GLU A 108 -18.58 -6.50 -12.93
CA GLU A 108 -19.24 -7.25 -14.00
C GLU A 108 -19.63 -6.35 -15.18
N GLU A 109 -20.14 -5.15 -14.93
CA GLU A 109 -20.44 -4.18 -15.99
C GLU A 109 -19.17 -3.75 -16.74
N ILE A 110 -18.09 -3.44 -16.03
CA ILE A 110 -16.80 -3.10 -16.64
C ILE A 110 -16.29 -4.27 -17.47
N LYS A 111 -16.40 -5.50 -16.98
CA LYS A 111 -15.98 -6.70 -17.68
C LYS A 111 -16.76 -6.89 -18.98
N LEU A 112 -18.07 -6.76 -18.94
CA LEU A 112 -18.92 -6.82 -20.13
C LEU A 112 -18.54 -5.75 -21.15
N LEU A 113 -18.40 -4.50 -20.69
CA LEU A 113 -18.01 -3.37 -21.54
C LEU A 113 -16.66 -3.60 -22.23
N PHE A 114 -15.65 -4.11 -21.49
CA PHE A 114 -14.33 -4.38 -22.06
C PHE A 114 -14.36 -5.57 -23.03
N ARG A 115 -15.10 -6.63 -22.73
CA ARG A 115 -15.28 -7.76 -23.66
C ARG A 115 -15.93 -7.30 -24.97
N GLU A 116 -16.96 -6.45 -24.89
CA GLU A 116 -17.62 -5.89 -26.08
C GLU A 116 -16.65 -5.00 -26.88
N ARG A 117 -15.97 -4.07 -26.22
CA ARG A 117 -15.05 -3.11 -26.87
C ARG A 117 -13.85 -3.79 -27.52
N ARG A 118 -13.38 -4.89 -26.94
CA ARG A 118 -12.24 -5.66 -27.43
C ARG A 118 -12.62 -6.84 -28.34
N HIS A 119 -13.92 -7.00 -28.60
CA HIS A 119 -14.47 -8.07 -29.42
C HIS A 119 -14.06 -9.47 -28.94
N ILE A 120 -13.96 -9.68 -27.62
CA ILE A 120 -13.64 -10.98 -27.03
C ILE A 120 -14.85 -11.88 -27.14
N LYS A 121 -14.70 -13.05 -27.81
CA LYS A 121 -15.78 -14.00 -28.01
C LYS A 121 -16.19 -14.70 -26.72
N ILE A 122 -17.43 -15.20 -26.69
CA ILE A 122 -17.90 -16.04 -25.59
C ILE A 122 -17.04 -17.30 -25.52
N GLY A 123 -16.43 -17.56 -24.36
CA GLY A 123 -15.53 -18.70 -24.15
C GLY A 123 -14.03 -18.36 -24.25
N ASP A 124 -13.66 -17.22 -24.82
CA ASP A 124 -12.26 -16.79 -24.84
C ASP A 124 -11.86 -16.16 -23.51
N LYS A 125 -10.55 -16.29 -23.17
CA LYS A 125 -9.96 -15.69 -21.98
C LYS A 125 -9.87 -14.18 -22.12
N ASP A 126 -10.12 -13.47 -21.02
CA ASP A 126 -9.95 -12.02 -20.95
C ASP A 126 -8.45 -11.67 -21.05
N ASP A 127 -8.13 -10.62 -21.80
CA ASP A 127 -6.79 -10.05 -21.94
C ASP A 127 -6.55 -8.87 -21.00
N PHE A 128 -7.41 -8.71 -20.02
CA PHE A 128 -7.36 -7.68 -18.97
C PHE A 128 -7.70 -8.27 -17.61
N TYR A 129 -7.34 -7.55 -16.54
CA TYR A 129 -7.65 -7.91 -15.16
C TYR A 129 -8.41 -6.78 -14.49
N ILE A 130 -9.47 -7.12 -13.80
CA ILE A 130 -10.19 -6.21 -12.90
C ILE A 130 -9.82 -6.64 -11.48
N ARG A 131 -9.39 -5.70 -10.65
CA ARG A 131 -9.08 -5.92 -9.25
C ARG A 131 -9.83 -4.92 -8.39
N ASP A 132 -10.45 -5.42 -7.33
CA ASP A 132 -11.02 -4.59 -6.29
C ASP A 132 -9.97 -4.37 -5.19
N MET A 133 -9.94 -3.15 -4.65
CA MET A 133 -9.14 -2.85 -3.47
C MET A 133 -9.64 -3.62 -2.24
N LYS A 134 -10.94 -3.91 -2.19
CA LYS A 134 -11.55 -4.69 -1.13
C LYS A 134 -10.96 -6.09 -1.02
N ASP A 135 -10.79 -6.79 -2.15
CA ASP A 135 -10.17 -8.13 -2.19
C ASP A 135 -8.76 -8.13 -1.60
N ILE A 136 -8.01 -7.06 -1.85
CA ILE A 136 -6.65 -6.88 -1.29
C ILE A 136 -6.73 -6.69 0.22
N ILE A 137 -7.63 -5.84 0.70
CA ILE A 137 -7.82 -5.57 2.13
C ILE A 137 -8.25 -6.84 2.86
N ASP A 138 -9.20 -7.61 2.31
CA ASP A 138 -9.70 -8.85 2.88
C ASP A 138 -8.59 -9.92 2.97
N THR A 139 -7.76 -10.03 1.94
CA THR A 139 -6.59 -10.94 1.94
C THR A 139 -5.58 -10.57 3.02
N LEU A 140 -5.33 -9.28 3.20
CA LEU A 140 -4.40 -8.79 4.22
C LEU A 140 -4.95 -8.99 5.64
N SER A 141 -6.24 -8.72 5.82
CA SER A 141 -6.92 -8.94 7.10
C SER A 141 -6.86 -10.41 7.50
N SER A 142 -7.14 -11.32 6.58
CA SER A 142 -7.04 -12.76 6.80
C SER A 142 -5.61 -13.20 7.15
N THR A 143 -4.61 -12.64 6.48
CA THR A 143 -3.20 -12.92 6.77
C THR A 143 -2.80 -12.42 8.16
N THR A 144 -3.23 -11.22 8.53
CA THR A 144 -2.97 -10.64 9.85
C THR A 144 -3.65 -11.44 10.96
N GLU A 145 -4.87 -11.91 10.74
CA GLU A 145 -5.60 -12.77 11.66
C GLU A 145 -4.87 -14.10 11.88
N MET A 146 -4.42 -14.74 10.82
CA MET A 146 -3.63 -15.98 10.88
C MET A 146 -2.32 -15.78 11.67
N LEU A 147 -1.59 -14.68 11.44
CA LEU A 147 -0.38 -14.34 12.17
C LEU A 147 -0.67 -14.10 13.66
N THR A 148 -1.75 -13.40 13.97
CA THR A 148 -2.17 -13.15 15.36
C THR A 148 -2.50 -14.45 16.10
N LEU A 149 -3.19 -15.36 15.42
CA LEU A 149 -3.50 -16.69 15.98
C LEU A 149 -2.23 -17.50 16.22
N LEU A 150 -1.29 -17.50 15.29
CA LEU A 150 0.01 -18.15 15.42
C LEU A 150 0.79 -17.60 16.62
N LEU A 151 0.91 -16.28 16.72
CA LEU A 151 1.59 -15.62 17.84
C LEU A 151 0.90 -15.94 19.19
N GLY A 152 -0.42 -15.94 19.21
CA GLY A 152 -1.23 -16.32 20.37
C GLY A 152 -0.97 -17.77 20.82
N ALA A 153 -0.88 -18.71 19.86
CA ALA A 153 -0.57 -20.10 20.15
C ALA A 153 0.86 -20.26 20.74
N VAL A 154 1.85 -19.59 20.16
CA VAL A 154 3.23 -19.61 20.68
C VAL A 154 3.30 -19.01 22.08
N ALA A 155 2.60 -17.88 22.32
CA ALA A 155 2.55 -17.26 23.64
C ALA A 155 1.88 -18.17 24.67
N ALA A 156 0.80 -18.86 24.33
CA ALA A 156 0.10 -19.80 25.21
C ALA A 156 1.02 -20.98 25.59
N ILE A 157 1.73 -21.57 24.63
CA ILE A 157 2.69 -22.64 24.87
C ILE A 157 3.82 -22.16 25.79
N SER A 158 4.37 -20.98 25.52
CA SER A 158 5.44 -20.38 26.32
C SER A 158 5.00 -20.15 27.78
N LEU A 159 3.78 -19.65 27.95
CA LEU A 159 3.19 -19.44 29.28
C LEU A 159 2.99 -20.77 30.04
N LEU A 160 2.56 -21.82 29.35
CA LEU A 160 2.37 -23.14 29.89
C LEU A 160 3.70 -23.73 30.37
N VAL A 161 4.74 -23.66 29.52
CA VAL A 161 6.09 -24.14 29.86
C VAL A 161 6.68 -23.36 31.04
N GLY A 162 6.56 -22.01 30.99
CA GLY A 162 6.98 -21.14 32.08
C GLY A 162 6.24 -21.44 33.40
N GLY A 163 4.92 -21.65 33.32
CA GLY A 163 4.09 -22.03 34.47
C GLY A 163 4.51 -23.36 35.11
N ILE A 164 4.80 -24.38 34.29
CA ILE A 164 5.36 -25.67 34.78
C ILE A 164 6.71 -25.48 35.45
N GLY A 165 7.57 -24.62 34.89
CA GLY A 165 8.88 -24.29 35.49
C GLY A 165 8.72 -23.66 36.89
N ILE A 166 7.84 -22.67 37.02
CA ILE A 166 7.55 -22.03 38.32
C ILE A 166 6.93 -23.03 39.29
N MET A 167 5.99 -23.87 38.85
CA MET A 167 5.38 -24.91 39.65
C MET A 167 6.42 -25.86 40.23
N ASN A 168 7.38 -26.33 39.44
CA ASN A 168 8.42 -27.22 39.88
C ASN A 168 9.30 -26.57 40.96
N ILE A 169 9.69 -25.32 40.80
CA ILE A 169 10.46 -24.57 41.80
C ILE A 169 9.68 -24.42 43.10
N MET A 170 8.41 -24.08 43.00
CA MET A 170 7.52 -23.90 44.15
C MET A 170 7.32 -25.23 44.90
N LEU A 171 7.13 -26.35 44.19
CA LEU A 171 7.00 -27.68 44.81
C LEU A 171 8.28 -28.07 45.59
N VAL A 172 9.44 -27.86 45.02
CA VAL A 172 10.71 -28.11 45.71
C VAL A 172 10.81 -27.24 46.97
N SER A 173 10.56 -25.95 46.86
CA SER A 173 10.59 -25.00 47.98
C SER A 173 9.60 -25.40 49.13
N VAL A 174 8.39 -25.81 48.76
CA VAL A 174 7.41 -26.27 49.77
C VAL A 174 7.86 -27.58 50.45
N THR A 175 8.38 -28.55 49.70
CA THR A 175 8.87 -29.82 50.28
C THR A 175 10.06 -29.60 51.21
N GLU A 176 11.00 -28.73 50.87
CA GLU A 176 12.13 -28.35 51.73
C GLU A 176 11.65 -27.68 53.02
N ARG A 177 10.74 -26.71 52.94
CA ARG A 177 10.16 -26.05 54.13
C ARG A 177 9.36 -27.00 55.00
N THR A 178 8.59 -27.89 54.41
CA THR A 178 7.82 -28.89 55.17
C THR A 178 8.74 -29.82 55.93
N ARG A 179 9.85 -30.25 55.33
CA ARG A 179 10.87 -31.05 55.98
C ARG A 179 11.55 -30.27 57.13
N GLU A 180 11.87 -29.02 56.95
CA GLU A 180 12.46 -28.15 57.99
C GLU A 180 11.53 -27.95 59.17
N ILE A 181 10.27 -27.67 58.92
CA ILE A 181 9.19 -27.54 59.91
C ILE A 181 8.99 -28.87 60.67
N GLY A 182 8.97 -30.02 59.97
CA GLY A 182 8.85 -31.30 60.56
C GLY A 182 10.01 -31.65 61.52
N ILE A 183 11.24 -31.32 61.14
CA ILE A 183 12.43 -31.52 62.00
C ILE A 183 12.33 -30.61 63.24
N ARG A 184 11.97 -29.33 63.08
CA ARG A 184 11.82 -28.40 64.21
C ARG A 184 10.73 -28.86 65.19
N LEU A 185 9.60 -29.31 64.71
CA LEU A 185 8.53 -29.88 65.52
C LEU A 185 9.01 -31.14 66.29
N ALA A 186 9.79 -32.01 65.67
CA ALA A 186 10.28 -33.24 66.30
C ALA A 186 11.27 -33.01 67.44
N ILE A 187 12.02 -31.90 67.39
CA ILE A 187 13.00 -31.51 68.44
C ILE A 187 12.46 -30.52 69.46
N GLY A 188 11.15 -30.18 69.35
CA GLY A 188 10.47 -29.33 70.35
C GLY A 188 10.82 -27.83 70.23
N ALA A 189 11.28 -27.35 69.03
CA ALA A 189 11.59 -25.94 68.77
C ALA A 189 10.41 -25.25 68.05
#